data_8c60a15c8ddd2441a2c4cbc1727d5768
#
_entry.id   8c60a15c8ddd2441a2c4cbc1727d5768
#
_cell.length_a   1.000
_cell.length_b   1.000
_cell.length_c   1.000
_cell.angle_alpha   90.00
_cell.angle_beta   90.00
_cell.angle_gamma   90.00
#
_symmetry.space_group_name_H-M   'P 1'
#
loop_
_entity.id
_entity.type
_entity.pdbx_description
1 polymer ?
#
loop_
_entity_poly.entity_id
_entity_poly.type
_entity_poly.pdbx_seq_one_letter_code
_entity_poly.pdbx_strand_id
1 'polypeptide(L)'
;MAINTITKQKKIHSGLFSRKQKENGKDPLEHYRGEKLAYTPMMNLLAYKAITDDPEHFLALKEKEDGYADLLNIRGLGVGTMAQREANIVLDDFYHFLQAALSDVKFIICPFPVDTTEQKIYWGKRYNRTNIAISQETDPRRKHQLMTQLKYIHQTQRRNMLVENQLISEDFFLLLFGKTKTILRNNRNAAMNWGGSALFLEPLSKKRKA
;
A
#
# COMPACT_ATOMS: atom_id res chain seq x y z
N MET A 1 25.54 -53.98 -9.05
CA MET A 1 25.91 -53.21 -10.28
C MET A 1 25.12 -51.89 -10.43
N ALA A 2 24.16 -51.57 -9.61
CA ALA A 2 23.32 -50.35 -9.77
C ALA A 2 23.94 -49.06 -9.19
N ILE A 3 24.89 -49.16 -8.27
CA ILE A 3 25.46 -48.01 -7.54
C ILE A 3 26.47 -47.21 -8.39
N ASN A 4 27.15 -47.86 -9.31
CA ASN A 4 28.16 -47.21 -10.16
C ASN A 4 27.58 -46.36 -11.30
N THR A 5 26.34 -46.60 -11.69
CA THR A 5 25.69 -45.81 -12.76
C THR A 5 25.18 -44.45 -12.27
N ILE A 6 24.74 -44.38 -11.01
CA ILE A 6 24.22 -43.12 -10.39
C ILE A 6 25.36 -42.14 -10.12
N THR A 7 26.54 -42.63 -9.72
CA THR A 7 27.70 -41.80 -9.45
C THR A 7 28.32 -41.21 -10.71
N LYS A 8 28.26 -41.91 -11.85
CA LYS A 8 28.72 -41.41 -13.15
C LYS A 8 27.79 -40.31 -13.70
N GLN A 9 26.48 -40.44 -13.55
CA GLN A 9 25.54 -39.42 -14.01
C GLN A 9 25.69 -38.11 -13.19
N LYS A 10 25.91 -38.18 -11.86
CA LYS A 10 26.14 -36.99 -11.04
C LYS A 10 27.43 -36.24 -11.40
N LYS A 11 28.50 -36.93 -11.81
CA LYS A 11 29.76 -36.29 -12.24
C LYS A 11 29.61 -35.59 -13.60
N ILE A 12 28.83 -36.14 -14.52
CA ILE A 12 28.59 -35.53 -15.85
C ILE A 12 27.77 -34.26 -15.73
N HIS A 13 26.74 -34.23 -14.88
CA HIS A 13 25.91 -33.03 -14.69
C HIS A 13 26.66 -31.89 -13.97
N SER A 14 27.50 -32.20 -12.98
CA SER A 14 28.24 -31.14 -12.28
C SER A 14 29.37 -30.54 -13.15
N GLY A 15 29.93 -31.31 -14.05
CA GLY A 15 30.95 -30.82 -14.99
C GLY A 15 30.39 -29.95 -16.12
N LEU A 16 29.19 -30.24 -16.61
CA LEU A 16 28.55 -29.45 -17.67
C LEU A 16 28.06 -28.07 -17.15
N PHE A 17 27.52 -28.03 -15.96
CA PHE A 17 27.09 -26.74 -15.35
C PHE A 17 28.31 -25.86 -14.97
N SER A 18 29.38 -26.47 -14.46
CA SER A 18 30.62 -25.75 -14.14
C SER A 18 31.30 -25.19 -15.40
N ARG A 19 31.25 -25.91 -16.52
CA ARG A 19 31.89 -25.48 -17.78
C ARG A 19 31.11 -24.39 -18.50
N LYS A 20 29.74 -24.44 -18.49
CA LYS A 20 28.91 -23.37 -19.05
C LYS A 20 29.02 -22.06 -18.28
N GLN A 21 29.22 -22.10 -16.95
CA GLN A 21 29.47 -20.89 -16.15
C GLN A 21 30.85 -20.27 -16.43
N LYS A 22 31.83 -21.04 -16.87
CA LYS A 22 33.18 -20.51 -17.22
C LYS A 22 33.26 -19.94 -18.63
N GLU A 23 32.49 -20.45 -19.59
CA GLU A 23 32.52 -19.97 -20.99
C GLU A 23 31.61 -18.76 -21.25
N ASN A 24 30.55 -18.57 -20.48
CA ASN A 24 29.71 -17.36 -20.52
C ASN A 24 30.05 -16.38 -19.39
N GLY A 25 31.29 -16.40 -18.93
CA GLY A 25 31.74 -15.66 -17.75
C GLY A 25 31.90 -14.15 -17.93
N LYS A 26 31.11 -13.53 -18.77
CA LYS A 26 30.85 -12.10 -18.64
C LYS A 26 29.56 -11.97 -17.87
N ASP A 27 29.68 -11.62 -16.59
CA ASP A 27 28.59 -11.13 -15.76
C ASP A 27 27.79 -10.15 -16.64
N PRO A 28 26.47 -10.34 -16.86
CA PRO A 28 25.68 -9.40 -17.64
C PRO A 28 25.79 -7.96 -17.16
N LEU A 29 26.26 -7.78 -15.93
CA LEU A 29 26.52 -6.48 -15.30
C LEU A 29 27.99 -6.03 -15.45
N GLU A 30 28.89 -6.84 -16.04
CA GLU A 30 30.31 -6.47 -16.22
C GLU A 30 30.47 -5.30 -17.21
N HIS A 31 29.57 -5.16 -18.18
CA HIS A 31 29.47 -4.01 -19.06
C HIS A 31 29.17 -2.70 -18.29
N TYR A 32 28.49 -2.80 -17.16
CA TYR A 32 28.16 -1.70 -16.27
C TYR A 32 29.18 -1.44 -15.17
N ARG A 33 30.19 -2.34 -14.99
CA ARG A 33 31.25 -2.16 -13.99
C ARG A 33 32.30 -1.12 -14.39
N GLY A 34 32.41 -0.82 -15.66
CA GLY A 34 33.35 0.21 -16.18
C GLY A 34 32.80 1.64 -16.09
N GLU A 35 31.51 1.79 -16.24
CA GLU A 35 30.83 3.02 -15.88
C GLU A 35 30.56 2.94 -14.36
N LYS A 36 31.04 3.93 -13.61
CA LYS A 36 30.49 4.21 -12.28
C LYS A 36 29.01 4.54 -12.52
N LEU A 37 28.17 3.51 -12.66
CA LEU A 37 26.77 3.62 -12.43
C LEU A 37 26.71 4.29 -11.06
N ALA A 38 26.41 5.59 -11.07
CA ALA A 38 26.16 6.30 -9.86
C ALA A 38 25.03 5.52 -9.19
N TYR A 39 25.39 4.61 -8.28
CA TYR A 39 24.43 3.93 -7.44
C TYR A 39 23.74 5.03 -6.66
N THR A 40 22.63 5.48 -7.23
CA THR A 40 21.78 6.43 -6.57
C THR A 40 20.96 5.61 -5.60
N PRO A 41 21.25 5.64 -4.29
CA PRO A 41 20.45 4.93 -3.32
C PRO A 41 18.99 5.30 -3.59
N MET A 42 18.08 4.35 -3.51
CA MET A 42 16.65 4.57 -3.74
C MET A 42 16.11 5.77 -2.92
N MET A 43 16.70 6.02 -1.74
CA MET A 43 16.44 7.21 -0.94
C MET A 43 16.78 8.53 -1.64
N ASN A 44 17.69 8.55 -2.60
CA ASN A 44 18.00 9.76 -3.36
C ASN A 44 16.97 10.06 -4.46
N LEU A 45 16.12 9.09 -4.81
CA LEU A 45 15.00 9.29 -5.73
C LEU A 45 13.77 9.86 -5.01
N LEU A 46 13.67 9.68 -3.69
CA LEU A 46 12.58 10.24 -2.92
C LEU A 46 12.73 11.76 -2.81
N ALA A 47 11.63 12.48 -2.91
CA ALA A 47 11.64 13.96 -2.82
C ALA A 47 11.90 14.47 -1.39
N TYR A 48 11.87 13.60 -0.37
CA TYR A 48 12.10 13.94 1.03
C TYR A 48 13.33 13.21 1.59
N LYS A 49 13.94 13.80 2.62
CA LYS A 49 15.12 13.29 3.30
C LYS A 49 14.79 12.41 4.50
N ALA A 50 13.79 12.80 5.27
CA ALA A 50 13.40 12.13 6.50
C ALA A 50 11.96 12.48 6.89
N ILE A 51 11.35 11.63 7.73
CA ILE A 51 10.11 11.94 8.45
C ILE A 51 10.50 12.45 9.83
N THR A 52 9.94 13.60 10.24
CA THR A 52 10.24 14.17 11.54
C THR A 52 9.64 13.36 12.70
N ASP A 53 10.28 13.41 13.87
CA ASP A 53 9.78 12.71 15.07
C ASP A 53 8.73 13.53 15.85
N ASP A 54 8.26 14.66 15.29
CA ASP A 54 7.18 15.44 15.86
C ASP A 54 5.85 14.66 15.81
N PRO A 55 4.85 15.00 16.62
CA PRO A 55 3.53 14.34 16.61
C PRO A 55 2.86 14.34 15.24
N GLU A 56 3.13 15.34 14.42
CA GLU A 56 2.55 15.51 13.07
C GLU A 56 3.29 14.68 12.00
N HIS A 57 4.52 14.22 12.26
CA HIS A 57 5.34 13.44 11.35
C HIS A 57 5.50 14.09 9.97
N PHE A 58 5.98 15.33 9.95
CA PHE A 58 6.22 16.05 8.70
C PHE A 58 7.34 15.42 7.86
N LEU A 59 7.27 15.59 6.56
CA LEU A 59 8.30 15.18 5.61
C LEU A 59 9.32 16.33 5.51
N ALA A 60 10.57 16.10 5.89
CA ALA A 60 11.66 17.05 5.65
C ALA A 60 12.11 16.89 4.21
N LEU A 61 12.01 17.95 3.39
CA LEU A 61 12.42 17.94 1.99
C LEU A 61 13.95 17.91 1.88
N LYS A 62 14.47 17.54 0.70
CA LYS A 62 15.91 17.31 0.51
C LYS A 62 16.72 18.58 0.71
N GLU A 63 16.28 19.66 0.14
CA GLU A 63 16.93 20.95 0.26
C GLU A 63 16.34 21.70 1.45
N LYS A 64 17.20 22.33 2.24
CA LYS A 64 16.74 23.09 3.41
C LYS A 64 15.85 24.26 3.03
N GLU A 65 16.03 24.80 1.83
CA GLU A 65 15.28 25.93 1.29
C GLU A 65 13.84 25.54 0.94
N ASP A 66 13.62 24.27 0.57
CA ASP A 66 12.29 23.73 0.26
C ASP A 66 11.44 23.51 1.54
N GLY A 67 12.09 23.35 2.70
CA GLY A 67 11.43 23.26 3.99
C GLY A 67 10.82 21.89 4.26
N TYR A 68 9.53 21.87 4.53
CA TYR A 68 8.78 20.69 4.98
C TYR A 68 7.51 20.52 4.18
N ALA A 69 7.06 19.26 4.09
CA ALA A 69 5.75 18.91 3.51
C ALA A 69 4.94 18.07 4.48
N ASP A 70 3.62 18.10 4.35
CA ASP A 70 2.70 17.23 5.05
C ASP A 70 1.74 16.55 4.09
N LEU A 71 1.53 15.27 4.28
CA LEU A 71 0.62 14.47 3.49
C LEU A 71 -0.62 14.14 4.33
N LEU A 72 -1.77 14.59 3.86
CA LEU A 72 -3.08 14.33 4.47
C LEU A 72 -3.89 13.40 3.58
N ASN A 73 -4.64 12.50 4.17
CA ASN A 73 -5.59 11.68 3.45
C ASN A 73 -6.87 12.46 3.19
N ILE A 74 -7.41 12.38 1.99
CA ILE A 74 -8.72 12.95 1.63
C ILE A 74 -9.72 11.79 1.63
N ARG A 75 -10.71 11.86 2.50
CA ARG A 75 -11.80 10.90 2.50
C ARG A 75 -12.78 11.24 1.38
N GLY A 76 -12.90 10.34 0.38
CA GLY A 76 -13.81 10.52 -0.74
C GLY A 76 -15.28 10.46 -0.30
N LEU A 77 -16.11 11.33 -0.88
CA LEU A 77 -17.53 11.45 -0.56
C LEU A 77 -18.47 10.79 -1.57
N GLY A 78 -17.94 10.33 -2.72
CA GLY A 78 -18.78 9.73 -3.77
C GLY A 78 -19.82 10.71 -4.34
N VAL A 79 -19.41 11.91 -4.71
CA VAL A 79 -20.27 13.01 -5.20
C VAL A 79 -21.23 12.56 -6.30
N GLY A 80 -20.84 11.61 -7.15
CA GLY A 80 -21.68 11.07 -8.21
C GLY A 80 -22.91 10.28 -7.75
N THR A 81 -23.01 9.93 -6.46
CA THR A 81 -24.14 9.21 -5.87
C THR A 81 -25.01 10.09 -4.97
N MET A 82 -24.63 11.36 -4.79
CA MET A 82 -25.36 12.34 -3.96
C MET A 82 -26.53 12.96 -4.71
N ALA A 83 -27.49 13.52 -3.95
CA ALA A 83 -28.50 14.37 -4.52
C ALA A 83 -27.87 15.65 -5.09
N GLN A 84 -28.41 16.20 -6.17
CA GLN A 84 -27.84 17.36 -6.88
C GLN A 84 -27.58 18.56 -5.94
N ARG A 85 -28.46 18.80 -4.99
CA ARG A 85 -28.30 19.90 -4.01
C ARG A 85 -27.09 19.68 -3.10
N GLU A 86 -26.88 18.46 -2.64
CA GLU A 86 -25.74 18.09 -1.78
C GLU A 86 -24.44 18.15 -2.57
N ALA A 87 -24.44 17.65 -3.80
CA ALA A 87 -23.30 17.72 -4.70
C ALA A 87 -22.88 19.18 -4.96
N ASN A 88 -23.83 20.09 -5.16
CA ASN A 88 -23.53 21.52 -5.35
C ASN A 88 -22.89 22.14 -4.10
N ILE A 89 -23.34 21.80 -2.89
CA ILE A 89 -22.71 22.28 -1.64
C ILE A 89 -21.25 21.81 -1.56
N VAL A 90 -20.99 20.56 -1.87
CA VAL A 90 -19.63 20.02 -1.88
C VAL A 90 -18.74 20.74 -2.89
N LEU A 91 -19.26 21.04 -4.07
CA LEU A 91 -18.53 21.79 -5.11
C LEU A 91 -18.26 23.24 -4.70
N ASP A 92 -19.22 23.90 -4.08
CA ASP A 92 -19.06 25.26 -3.56
C ASP A 92 -18.02 25.31 -2.44
N ASP A 93 -18.05 24.36 -1.49
CA ASP A 93 -17.03 24.23 -0.44
C ASP A 93 -15.64 23.98 -1.04
N PHE A 94 -15.53 23.15 -2.07
CA PHE A 94 -14.25 22.93 -2.77
C PHE A 94 -13.76 24.19 -3.45
N TYR A 95 -14.62 24.94 -4.10
CA TYR A 95 -14.28 26.22 -4.70
C TYR A 95 -13.78 27.22 -3.66
N HIS A 96 -14.46 27.33 -2.51
CA HIS A 96 -14.02 28.17 -1.40
C HIS A 96 -12.65 27.73 -0.84
N PHE A 97 -12.43 26.43 -0.71
CA PHE A 97 -11.10 25.91 -0.33
C PHE A 97 -10.01 26.37 -1.31
N LEU A 98 -10.24 26.25 -2.61
CA LEU A 98 -9.25 26.66 -3.61
C LEU A 98 -8.97 28.17 -3.59
N GLN A 99 -9.97 28.98 -3.29
CA GLN A 99 -9.80 30.44 -3.14
C GLN A 99 -9.03 30.81 -1.87
N ALA A 100 -9.26 30.07 -0.78
CA ALA A 100 -8.63 30.32 0.51
C ALA A 100 -7.21 29.75 0.63
N ALA A 101 -6.87 28.74 -0.17
CA ALA A 101 -5.57 28.09 -0.17
C ALA A 101 -4.51 28.98 -0.83
N LEU A 102 -3.89 29.86 -0.03
CA LEU A 102 -2.83 30.77 -0.46
C LEU A 102 -1.44 30.12 -0.52
N SER A 103 -1.29 28.92 0.01
CA SER A 103 -0.06 28.14 0.01
C SER A 103 -0.04 27.14 -1.14
N ASP A 104 1.17 26.72 -1.55
CA ASP A 104 1.31 25.65 -2.53
C ASP A 104 0.70 24.36 -2.02
N VAL A 105 -0.19 23.77 -2.82
CA VAL A 105 -0.87 22.50 -2.53
C VAL A 105 -0.79 21.58 -3.73
N LYS A 106 -0.72 20.28 -3.49
CA LYS A 106 -0.72 19.27 -4.55
C LYS A 106 -1.69 18.15 -4.20
N PHE A 107 -2.62 17.87 -5.11
CA PHE A 107 -3.47 16.68 -5.03
C PHE A 107 -2.75 15.49 -5.65
N ILE A 108 -2.75 14.38 -4.94
CA ILE A 108 -2.12 13.13 -5.37
C ILE A 108 -3.19 12.05 -5.35
N ILE A 109 -3.34 11.34 -6.46
CA ILE A 109 -4.22 10.18 -6.59
C ILE A 109 -3.34 8.97 -6.78
N CYS A 110 -3.47 7.99 -5.89
CA CYS A 110 -2.67 6.76 -5.95
C CYS A 110 -3.59 5.54 -6.01
N PRO A 111 -3.37 4.64 -6.96
CA PRO A 111 -4.05 3.35 -6.97
C PRO A 111 -3.44 2.44 -5.89
N PHE A 112 -4.28 1.90 -5.01
CA PHE A 112 -3.90 0.91 -4.01
C PHE A 112 -4.74 -0.36 -4.14
N PRO A 113 -4.18 -1.54 -3.84
CA PRO A 113 -4.98 -2.74 -3.69
C PRO A 113 -6.00 -2.56 -2.56
N VAL A 114 -7.20 -3.08 -2.74
CA VAL A 114 -8.22 -3.05 -1.68
C VAL A 114 -7.73 -3.85 -0.47
N ASP A 115 -7.75 -3.23 0.71
CA ASP A 115 -7.37 -3.91 1.95
C ASP A 115 -8.52 -4.79 2.47
N THR A 116 -8.32 -6.10 2.42
CA THR A 116 -9.26 -7.11 2.93
C THR A 116 -8.78 -7.77 4.21
N THR A 117 -7.82 -7.18 4.91
CA THR A 117 -7.17 -7.79 6.09
C THR A 117 -8.17 -8.08 7.20
N GLU A 118 -9.08 -7.17 7.52
CA GLU A 118 -10.10 -7.39 8.56
C GLU A 118 -11.04 -8.54 8.20
N GLN A 119 -11.49 -8.59 6.93
CA GLN A 119 -12.32 -9.68 6.43
C GLN A 119 -11.58 -11.03 6.49
N LYS A 120 -10.31 -11.07 6.12
CA LYS A 120 -9.48 -12.27 6.21
C LYS A 120 -9.36 -12.76 7.65
N ILE A 121 -9.12 -11.86 8.60
CA ILE A 121 -9.03 -12.18 10.03
C ILE A 121 -10.38 -12.71 10.55
N TYR A 122 -11.48 -12.04 10.21
CA TYR A 122 -12.83 -12.47 10.61
C TYR A 122 -13.16 -13.87 10.10
N TRP A 123 -13.01 -14.10 8.79
CA TRP A 123 -13.32 -15.39 8.18
C TRP A 123 -12.35 -16.49 8.60
N GLY A 124 -11.09 -16.14 8.88
CA GLY A 124 -10.10 -17.07 9.43
C GLY A 124 -10.50 -17.58 10.83
N LYS A 125 -10.90 -16.66 11.72
CA LYS A 125 -11.42 -17.03 13.04
C LYS A 125 -12.66 -17.92 12.94
N ARG A 126 -13.58 -17.59 12.02
CA ARG A 126 -14.80 -18.36 11.81
C ARG A 126 -14.51 -19.74 11.24
N TYR A 127 -13.57 -19.86 10.30
CA TYR A 127 -13.09 -21.13 9.77
C TYR A 127 -12.59 -22.06 10.89
N ASN A 128 -11.67 -21.55 11.72
CA ASN A 128 -11.11 -22.33 12.83
C ASN A 128 -12.20 -22.81 13.82
N ARG A 129 -13.13 -21.94 14.21
CA ARG A 129 -14.23 -22.29 15.11
C ARG A 129 -15.12 -23.38 14.49
N THR A 130 -15.48 -23.24 13.22
CA THR A 130 -16.33 -24.23 12.53
C THR A 130 -15.61 -25.57 12.39
N ASN A 131 -14.31 -25.56 12.10
CA ASN A 131 -13.51 -26.77 11.98
C ASN A 131 -13.41 -27.53 13.31
N ILE A 132 -13.20 -26.83 14.43
CA ILE A 132 -13.22 -27.42 15.78
C ILE A 132 -14.60 -27.96 16.08
N ALA A 133 -15.70 -27.26 15.77
CA ALA A 133 -17.06 -27.75 15.98
C ALA A 133 -17.36 -29.03 15.20
N ILE A 134 -16.86 -29.17 13.96
CA ILE A 134 -17.00 -30.39 13.16
C ILE A 134 -16.29 -31.58 13.81
N SER A 135 -15.12 -31.37 14.40
CA SER A 135 -14.37 -32.45 15.06
C SER A 135 -15.01 -32.94 16.35
N GLN A 136 -15.80 -32.10 17.01
CA GLN A 136 -16.50 -32.40 18.27
C GLN A 136 -17.93 -32.90 18.07
N GLU A 137 -18.49 -32.71 16.87
CA GLU A 137 -19.89 -33.02 16.60
C GLU A 137 -20.09 -34.51 16.31
N THR A 138 -21.05 -35.13 17.01
CA THR A 138 -21.41 -36.52 16.87
C THR A 138 -22.67 -36.76 16.04
N ASP A 139 -23.58 -35.76 15.97
CA ASP A 139 -24.79 -35.86 15.14
C ASP A 139 -24.46 -35.72 13.65
N PRO A 140 -24.78 -36.72 12.80
CA PRO A 140 -24.48 -36.69 11.38
C PRO A 140 -25.15 -35.51 10.63
N ARG A 141 -26.37 -35.16 11.03
CA ARG A 141 -27.11 -34.03 10.39
C ARG A 141 -26.46 -32.72 10.71
N ARG A 142 -26.11 -32.49 11.96
CA ARG A 142 -25.42 -31.27 12.39
C ARG A 142 -24.04 -31.17 11.79
N LYS A 143 -23.29 -32.25 11.73
CA LYS A 143 -21.98 -32.34 11.08
C LYS A 143 -22.06 -31.97 9.61
N HIS A 144 -23.07 -32.44 8.88
CA HIS A 144 -23.29 -32.07 7.48
C HIS A 144 -23.57 -30.55 7.30
N GLN A 145 -24.39 -29.98 8.19
CA GLN A 145 -24.63 -28.52 8.20
C GLN A 145 -23.33 -27.70 8.40
N LEU A 146 -22.51 -28.13 9.38
CA LEU A 146 -21.24 -27.47 9.66
C LEU A 146 -20.25 -27.60 8.48
N MET A 147 -20.21 -28.75 7.81
CA MET A 147 -19.40 -28.92 6.59
C MET A 147 -19.86 -28.01 5.45
N THR A 148 -21.18 -27.84 5.29
CA THR A 148 -21.73 -26.90 4.30
C THR A 148 -21.35 -25.44 4.64
N GLN A 149 -21.42 -25.09 5.92
CA GLN A 149 -20.96 -23.78 6.40
C GLN A 149 -19.47 -23.56 6.16
N LEU A 150 -18.64 -24.59 6.38
CA LEU A 150 -17.21 -24.53 6.14
C LEU A 150 -16.89 -24.28 4.65
N LYS A 151 -17.61 -24.95 3.74
CA LYS A 151 -17.51 -24.68 2.28
C LYS A 151 -17.80 -23.21 1.96
N TYR A 152 -18.88 -22.67 2.51
CA TYR A 152 -19.23 -21.25 2.31
C TYR A 152 -18.15 -20.32 2.81
N ILE A 153 -17.61 -20.56 4.01
CA ILE A 153 -16.51 -19.77 4.57
C ILE A 153 -15.29 -19.79 3.64
N HIS A 154 -14.92 -20.99 3.16
CA HIS A 154 -13.79 -21.14 2.25
C HIS A 154 -14.01 -20.42 0.90
N GLN A 155 -15.21 -20.47 0.35
CA GLN A 155 -15.56 -19.72 -0.87
C GLN A 155 -15.45 -18.22 -0.65
N THR A 156 -15.88 -17.72 0.52
CA THR A 156 -15.80 -16.30 0.86
C THR A 156 -14.34 -15.84 1.03
N GLN A 157 -13.49 -16.68 1.66
CA GLN A 157 -12.07 -16.39 1.74
C GLN A 157 -11.42 -16.29 0.34
N ARG A 158 -11.76 -17.21 -0.58
CA ARG A 158 -11.29 -17.13 -1.97
C ARG A 158 -11.76 -15.87 -2.68
N ARG A 159 -13.02 -15.45 -2.48
CA ARG A 159 -13.53 -14.18 -3.02
C ARG A 159 -12.74 -12.99 -2.50
N ASN A 160 -12.45 -12.93 -1.21
CA ASN A 160 -11.66 -11.83 -0.63
C ASN A 160 -10.26 -11.75 -1.26
N MET A 161 -9.61 -12.89 -1.52
CA MET A 161 -8.32 -12.92 -2.23
C MET A 161 -8.45 -12.43 -3.67
N LEU A 162 -9.52 -12.80 -4.38
CA LEU A 162 -9.76 -12.31 -5.75
C LEU A 162 -10.03 -10.81 -5.78
N VAL A 163 -10.82 -10.30 -4.84
CA VAL A 163 -11.09 -8.86 -4.67
C VAL A 163 -9.78 -8.09 -4.48
N GLU A 164 -8.93 -8.53 -3.59
CA GLU A 164 -7.63 -7.89 -3.31
C GLU A 164 -6.70 -7.89 -4.53
N ASN A 165 -6.73 -8.95 -5.34
CA ASN A 165 -5.89 -9.06 -6.52
C ASN A 165 -6.43 -8.33 -7.75
N GLN A 166 -7.74 -8.12 -7.83
CA GLN A 166 -8.41 -7.60 -9.04
C GLN A 166 -8.95 -6.19 -8.88
N LEU A 167 -9.29 -5.78 -7.65
CA LEU A 167 -9.84 -4.46 -7.39
C LEU A 167 -8.75 -3.51 -6.89
N ILE A 168 -8.68 -2.39 -7.56
CA ILE A 168 -7.82 -1.27 -7.19
C ILE A 168 -8.74 -0.20 -6.61
N SER A 169 -8.41 0.29 -5.43
CA SER A 169 -9.01 1.47 -4.82
C SER A 169 -8.13 2.67 -5.10
N GLU A 170 -8.72 3.82 -5.31
CA GLU A 170 -7.99 5.07 -5.45
C GLU A 170 -8.00 5.79 -4.10
N ASP A 171 -6.82 6.03 -3.55
CA ASP A 171 -6.64 6.87 -2.38
C ASP A 171 -6.24 8.28 -2.82
N PHE A 172 -6.87 9.26 -2.22
CA PHE A 172 -6.67 10.68 -2.52
C PHE A 172 -5.90 11.33 -1.39
N PHE A 173 -4.87 12.08 -1.73
CA PHE A 173 -4.04 12.79 -0.76
C PHE A 173 -3.90 14.26 -1.11
N LEU A 174 -3.80 15.07 -0.07
CA LEU A 174 -3.40 16.47 -0.16
C LEU A 174 -2.00 16.64 0.40
N LEU A 175 -1.07 17.11 -0.42
CA LEU A 175 0.28 17.46 -0.02
C LEU A 175 0.36 18.97 0.17
N LEU A 176 0.76 19.38 1.37
CA LEU A 176 0.94 20.77 1.78
C LEU A 176 2.42 21.05 1.94
N PHE A 177 2.83 22.28 1.67
CA PHE A 177 4.21 22.74 1.80
C PHE A 177 4.35 23.90 2.78
N GLY A 178 5.54 24.02 3.40
CA GLY A 178 5.85 25.12 4.28
C GLY A 178 7.35 25.24 4.55
N LYS A 179 7.89 26.44 4.46
CA LYS A 179 9.33 26.70 4.70
C LYS A 179 9.77 26.33 6.12
N THR A 180 8.87 26.43 7.08
CA THR A 180 9.10 26.06 8.48
C THR A 180 7.98 25.15 8.99
N LYS A 181 8.26 24.36 10.02
CA LYS A 181 7.25 23.51 10.65
C LYS A 181 6.06 24.30 11.19
N THR A 182 6.28 25.52 11.69
CA THR A 182 5.21 26.40 12.19
C THR A 182 4.30 26.85 11.04
N ILE A 183 4.86 27.28 9.91
CA ILE A 183 4.09 27.67 8.73
C ILE A 183 3.30 26.46 8.23
N LEU A 184 3.94 25.31 8.11
CA LEU A 184 3.27 24.09 7.64
C LEU A 184 2.12 23.68 8.56
N ARG A 185 2.30 23.77 9.91
CA ARG A 185 1.23 23.50 10.87
C ARG A 185 0.06 24.46 10.70
N ASN A 186 0.33 25.74 10.48
CA ASN A 186 -0.71 26.73 10.20
C ASN A 186 -1.45 26.43 8.89
N ASN A 187 -0.72 26.11 7.83
CA ASN A 187 -1.30 25.73 6.54
C ASN A 187 -2.17 24.47 6.67
N ARG A 188 -1.70 23.46 7.43
CA ARG A 188 -2.48 22.26 7.72
C ARG A 188 -3.78 22.58 8.46
N ASN A 189 -3.71 23.36 9.54
CA ASN A 189 -4.90 23.73 10.32
C ASN A 189 -5.87 24.55 9.47
N ALA A 190 -5.35 25.46 8.66
CA ALA A 190 -6.15 26.22 7.72
C ALA A 190 -6.83 25.31 6.68
N ALA A 191 -6.10 24.38 6.07
CA ALA A 191 -6.65 23.43 5.11
C ALA A 191 -7.74 22.55 5.73
N MET A 192 -7.54 22.06 6.95
CA MET A 192 -8.54 21.26 7.67
C MET A 192 -9.81 22.08 8.02
N ASN A 193 -9.66 23.36 8.32
CA ASN A 193 -10.80 24.24 8.62
C ASN A 193 -11.55 24.67 7.35
N TRP A 194 -10.85 24.93 6.25
CA TRP A 194 -11.45 25.41 5.00
C TRP A 194 -11.92 24.27 4.09
N GLY A 195 -11.50 23.03 4.34
CA GLY A 195 -11.93 21.88 3.56
C GLY A 195 -13.44 21.64 3.54
N GLY A 196 -14.14 22.11 4.59
CA GLY A 196 -15.60 22.03 4.70
C GLY A 196 -16.14 20.62 4.49
N SER A 197 -17.24 20.53 3.77
CA SER A 197 -17.83 19.24 3.37
C SER A 197 -17.12 18.60 2.18
N ALA A 198 -16.26 19.34 1.45
CA ALA A 198 -15.61 18.87 0.24
C ALA A 198 -14.36 18.04 0.52
N LEU A 199 -13.57 18.42 1.53
CA LEU A 199 -12.28 17.81 1.84
C LEU A 199 -12.25 17.37 3.30
N PHE A 200 -12.68 16.15 3.57
CA PHE A 200 -12.46 15.53 4.86
C PHE A 200 -11.00 15.09 4.95
N LEU A 201 -10.18 15.98 5.53
CA LEU A 201 -8.73 15.76 5.66
C LEU A 201 -8.41 15.03 6.95
N GLU A 202 -7.74 13.88 6.83
CA GLU A 202 -7.31 13.06 7.94
C GLU A 202 -5.77 13.00 8.00
N PRO A 203 -5.17 13.20 9.20
CA PRO A 203 -3.74 13.06 9.34
C PRO A 203 -3.28 11.62 9.16
N LEU A 204 -2.17 11.42 8.45
CA LEU A 204 -1.58 10.11 8.27
C LEU A 204 -0.61 9.77 9.41
N SER A 205 -0.64 8.51 9.85
CA SER A 205 0.35 7.99 10.80
C SER A 205 1.75 7.91 10.17
N LYS A 206 2.80 7.93 11.01
CA LYS A 206 4.20 7.79 10.57
C LYS A 206 4.41 6.55 9.67
N LYS A 207 3.78 5.42 10.03
CA LYS A 207 3.87 4.16 9.27
C LYS A 207 3.26 4.27 7.87
N ARG A 208 2.24 5.10 7.68
CA ARG A 208 1.56 5.26 6.39
C ARG A 208 2.23 6.32 5.51
N LYS A 209 3.07 7.19 6.10
CA LYS A 209 3.90 8.16 5.39
C LYS A 209 5.24 7.58 4.94
N ALA A 210 5.73 6.53 5.60
CA ALA A 210 6.96 5.80 5.28
C ALA A 210 6.72 4.76 4.17
#